data_8a6d4313bf21969b2f0839b8ce5f95e2
#
_entry.id   8a6d4313bf21969b2f0839b8ce5f95e2
#
_cell.length_a   1.000
_cell.length_b   1.000
_cell.length_c   1.000
_cell.angle_alpha   90.00
_cell.angle_beta   90.00
_cell.angle_gamma   90.00
#
_symmetry.space_group_name_H-M   'P 1'
#
loop_
_entity.id
_entity.type
_entity.pdbx_description
1 polymer ?
#
loop_
_entity_poly.entity_id
_entity_poly.type
_entity_poly.pdbx_seq_one_letter_code
_entity_poly.pdbx_strand_id
1 'polypeptide(L)'
;NEQSLRVADKLENLNLTYEVRDGMLHHTGAAKAETLEGQLIRFADRIAYINHDIDDAIRAGILTIDALPSECTDILGKTHSERISSMVNAVIDHDARDGIGMNEPYLTAMEALRTFLFDRVYFGSEAKSEDGKVSDMLTHIYEYYTKQPDRLPEEYRRNIAEDGLSRSICDYIACMTDRYALALYEELFVPRVWQLK
;
A
#
# COMPACT_ATOMS: atom_id res chain seq x y z
N ASN A 1 -4.19 -3.14 -6.51
CA ASN A 1 -4.87 -2.40 -7.58
C ASN A 1 -6.25 -2.99 -7.94
N GLU A 2 -6.41 -4.27 -8.18
CA GLU A 2 -7.73 -4.89 -8.43
C GLU A 2 -8.68 -4.71 -7.24
N GLN A 3 -8.18 -4.89 -6.00
CA GLN A 3 -8.97 -4.65 -4.81
C GLN A 3 -9.33 -3.17 -4.66
N SER A 4 -8.41 -2.25 -4.99
CA SER A 4 -8.68 -0.81 -4.98
C SER A 4 -9.84 -0.44 -5.92
N LEU A 5 -9.83 -1.03 -7.12
CA LEU A 5 -10.92 -0.84 -8.08
C LEU A 5 -12.24 -1.44 -7.56
N ARG A 6 -12.18 -2.63 -6.93
CA ARG A 6 -13.36 -3.24 -6.30
C ARG A 6 -13.92 -2.39 -5.17
N VAL A 7 -13.07 -1.80 -4.34
CA VAL A 7 -13.51 -0.85 -3.28
C VAL A 7 -14.24 0.31 -3.93
N ALA A 8 -13.65 0.95 -4.92
CA ALA A 8 -14.22 2.10 -5.58
C ALA A 8 -15.56 1.79 -6.30
N ASP A 9 -15.61 0.68 -7.05
CA ASP A 9 -16.76 0.37 -7.90
C ASP A 9 -17.92 -0.27 -7.12
N LYS A 10 -17.61 -1.16 -6.18
CA LYS A 10 -18.63 -2.03 -5.57
C LYS A 10 -18.89 -1.72 -4.11
N LEU A 11 -17.85 -1.53 -3.30
CA LEU A 11 -18.02 -1.35 -1.86
C LEU A 11 -18.47 0.08 -1.54
N GLU A 12 -17.80 1.08 -2.15
CA GLU A 12 -18.11 2.49 -1.98
C GLU A 12 -19.07 3.04 -3.06
N ASN A 13 -19.25 2.29 -4.15
CA ASN A 13 -20.10 2.67 -5.29
C ASN A 13 -19.79 4.10 -5.81
N LEU A 14 -18.50 4.40 -5.99
CA LEU A 14 -18.04 5.67 -6.52
C LEU A 14 -18.33 5.73 -8.02
N ASN A 15 -18.90 6.85 -8.48
CA ASN A 15 -19.17 7.07 -9.90
C ASN A 15 -17.92 7.61 -10.61
N LEU A 16 -16.90 6.75 -10.77
CA LEU A 16 -15.64 7.11 -11.40
C LEU A 16 -15.71 6.94 -12.93
N THR A 17 -15.01 7.81 -13.66
CA THR A 17 -14.87 7.65 -15.10
C THR A 17 -13.97 6.46 -15.44
N TYR A 18 -14.01 6.02 -16.70
CA TYR A 18 -13.16 4.95 -17.20
C TYR A 18 -11.67 5.26 -16.99
N GLU A 19 -11.26 6.49 -17.30
CA GLU A 19 -9.86 6.94 -17.24
C GLU A 19 -9.31 6.88 -15.79
N VAL A 20 -10.13 7.29 -14.82
CA VAL A 20 -9.73 7.20 -13.39
C VAL A 20 -9.60 5.74 -12.96
N ARG A 21 -10.56 4.90 -13.36
CA ARG A 21 -10.52 3.45 -13.06
C ARG A 21 -9.33 2.76 -13.73
N ASP A 22 -9.02 3.10 -14.96
CA ASP A 22 -7.85 2.61 -15.68
C ASP A 22 -6.55 3.02 -14.99
N GLY A 23 -6.44 4.28 -14.57
CA GLY A 23 -5.30 4.77 -13.78
C GLY A 23 -5.16 4.03 -12.45
N MET A 24 -6.26 3.80 -11.72
CA MET A 24 -6.26 3.01 -10.47
C MET A 24 -5.81 1.56 -10.70
N LEU A 25 -6.24 0.95 -11.80
CA LEU A 25 -5.88 -0.44 -12.09
C LEU A 25 -4.41 -0.59 -12.50
N HIS A 26 -3.87 0.38 -13.23
CA HIS A 26 -2.56 0.29 -13.87
C HIS A 26 -1.47 1.16 -13.21
N HIS A 27 -1.71 1.74 -12.00
CA HIS A 27 -0.65 2.49 -11.30
C HIS A 27 0.52 1.59 -10.90
N THR A 28 0.31 0.28 -10.80
CA THR A 28 1.34 -0.73 -10.55
C THR A 28 1.22 -1.90 -11.54
N GLY A 29 2.20 -2.82 -11.51
CA GLY A 29 2.24 -3.97 -12.41
C GLY A 29 2.91 -3.66 -13.76
N ALA A 30 2.79 -4.57 -14.73
CA ALA A 30 3.47 -4.47 -16.03
C ALA A 30 2.71 -3.62 -17.05
N ALA A 31 1.37 -3.60 -16.98
CA ALA A 31 0.55 -2.83 -17.90
C ALA A 31 0.64 -1.33 -17.59
N LYS A 32 0.49 -0.52 -18.65
CA LYS A 32 0.43 0.95 -18.55
C LYS A 32 -1.02 1.40 -18.67
N ALA A 33 -1.38 2.47 -17.96
CA ALA A 33 -2.65 3.16 -18.16
C ALA A 33 -2.73 3.76 -19.57
N GLU A 34 -3.94 3.86 -20.11
CA GLU A 34 -4.16 4.39 -21.45
C GLU A 34 -3.97 5.92 -21.51
N THR A 35 -4.33 6.63 -20.44
CA THR A 35 -4.18 8.09 -20.36
C THR A 35 -2.81 8.51 -19.82
N LEU A 36 -2.36 9.70 -20.22
CA LEU A 36 -1.11 10.28 -19.71
C LEU A 36 -1.19 10.56 -18.21
N GLU A 37 -2.35 11.00 -17.74
CA GLU A 37 -2.62 11.22 -16.31
C GLU A 37 -2.48 9.91 -15.51
N GLY A 38 -3.05 8.81 -16.01
CA GLY A 38 -2.92 7.48 -15.40
C GLY A 38 -1.46 6.99 -15.38
N GLN A 39 -0.70 7.26 -16.44
CA GLN A 39 0.73 6.96 -16.50
C GLN A 39 1.54 7.81 -15.51
N LEU A 40 1.16 9.09 -15.35
CA LEU A 40 1.81 10.00 -14.39
C LEU A 40 1.60 9.54 -12.94
N ILE A 41 0.41 9.05 -12.61
CA ILE A 41 0.10 8.52 -11.26
C ILE A 41 1.07 7.41 -10.86
N ARG A 42 1.53 6.59 -11.80
CA ARG A 42 2.53 5.55 -11.52
C ARG A 42 3.87 6.10 -11.02
N PHE A 43 4.32 7.25 -11.56
CA PHE A 43 5.51 7.93 -11.05
C PHE A 43 5.24 8.60 -9.71
N ALA A 44 4.10 9.27 -9.57
CA ALA A 44 3.72 9.91 -8.33
C ALA A 44 3.65 8.90 -7.16
N ASP A 45 3.02 7.74 -7.37
CA ASP A 45 2.96 6.65 -6.40
C ASP A 45 4.36 6.15 -6.01
N ARG A 46 5.23 5.89 -6.99
CA ARG A 46 6.60 5.43 -6.72
C ARG A 46 7.43 6.45 -5.96
N ILE A 47 7.38 7.72 -6.36
CA ILE A 47 8.08 8.80 -5.67
C ILE A 47 7.58 8.91 -4.23
N ALA A 48 6.27 8.83 -4.03
CA ALA A 48 5.65 8.93 -2.72
C ALA A 48 6.09 7.77 -1.82
N TYR A 49 5.84 6.52 -2.21
CA TYR A 49 6.09 5.39 -1.32
C TYR A 49 7.59 5.21 -1.01
N ILE A 50 8.49 5.35 -1.99
CA ILE A 50 9.93 5.23 -1.73
C ILE A 50 10.38 6.21 -0.66
N ASN A 51 9.93 7.47 -0.75
CA ASN A 51 10.36 8.50 0.20
C ASN A 51 9.69 8.38 1.57
N HIS A 52 8.42 8.02 1.62
CA HIS A 52 7.73 7.78 2.89
C HIS A 52 8.27 6.54 3.60
N ASP A 53 8.53 5.45 2.87
CA ASP A 53 9.07 4.23 3.44
C ASP A 53 10.50 4.41 4.00
N ILE A 54 11.32 5.27 3.36
CA ILE A 54 12.62 5.65 3.92
C ILE A 54 12.43 6.37 5.26
N ASP A 55 11.55 7.36 5.32
CA ASP A 55 11.31 8.13 6.54
C ASP A 55 10.71 7.26 7.66
N ASP A 56 9.82 6.36 7.31
CA ASP A 56 9.21 5.43 8.27
C ASP A 56 10.24 4.42 8.78
N ALA A 57 11.10 3.88 7.91
CA ALA A 57 12.18 2.98 8.31
C ALA A 57 13.21 3.68 9.23
N ILE A 58 13.54 4.95 8.97
CA ILE A 58 14.41 5.74 9.84
C ILE A 58 13.72 6.00 11.18
N ARG A 59 12.44 6.38 11.17
CA ARG A 59 11.66 6.62 12.40
C ARG A 59 11.52 5.37 13.26
N ALA A 60 11.39 4.21 12.61
CA ALA A 60 11.34 2.89 13.26
C ALA A 60 12.71 2.38 13.73
N GLY A 61 13.82 3.07 13.40
CA GLY A 61 15.17 2.64 13.75
C GLY A 61 15.70 1.46 12.91
N ILE A 62 15.02 1.12 11.82
CA ILE A 62 15.41 0.04 10.89
C ILE A 62 16.55 0.50 9.98
N LEU A 63 16.53 1.78 9.58
CA LEU A 63 17.56 2.42 8.78
C LEU A 63 18.13 3.65 9.46
N THR A 64 19.34 4.03 9.05
CA THR A 64 19.88 5.38 9.27
C THR A 64 20.00 6.11 7.94
N ILE A 65 20.01 7.43 7.94
CA ILE A 65 20.15 8.22 6.70
C ILE A 65 21.44 7.88 5.95
N ASP A 66 22.53 7.60 6.69
CA ASP A 66 23.84 7.27 6.14
C ASP A 66 23.90 5.85 5.55
N ALA A 67 22.88 5.01 5.78
CA ALA A 67 22.78 3.69 5.19
C ALA A 67 22.27 3.73 3.74
N LEU A 68 21.68 4.84 3.31
CA LEU A 68 21.22 5.00 1.92
C LEU A 68 22.41 4.99 0.97
N PRO A 69 22.31 4.33 -0.21
CA PRO A 69 23.39 4.29 -1.20
C PRO A 69 23.80 5.71 -1.62
N SER A 70 25.09 6.02 -1.49
CA SER A 70 25.62 7.36 -1.82
C SER A 70 25.40 7.73 -3.29
N GLU A 71 25.53 6.75 -4.19
CA GLU A 71 25.24 6.92 -5.62
C GLU A 71 23.79 7.35 -5.90
N CYS A 72 22.84 6.98 -5.04
CA CYS A 72 21.46 7.44 -5.16
C CYS A 72 21.28 8.83 -4.53
N THR A 73 21.83 9.05 -3.33
CA THR A 73 21.65 10.32 -2.61
C THR A 73 22.40 11.48 -3.24
N ASP A 74 23.49 11.24 -3.95
CA ASP A 74 24.23 12.27 -4.69
C ASP A 74 23.44 12.78 -5.91
N ILE A 75 22.56 11.95 -6.50
CA ILE A 75 21.71 12.31 -7.63
C ILE A 75 20.36 12.85 -7.15
N LEU A 76 19.72 12.15 -6.21
CA LEU A 76 18.35 12.45 -5.79
C LEU A 76 18.27 13.48 -4.66
N GLY A 77 19.34 13.63 -3.87
CA GLY A 77 19.38 14.48 -2.67
C GLY A 77 19.38 13.67 -1.38
N LYS A 78 19.85 14.31 -0.32
CA LYS A 78 20.05 13.67 1.00
C LYS A 78 18.83 13.78 1.90
N THR A 79 18.04 14.81 1.74
CA THR A 79 16.81 15.01 2.53
C THR A 79 15.58 14.50 1.80
N HIS A 80 14.51 14.22 2.54
CA HIS A 80 13.21 13.85 2.00
C HIS A 80 12.73 14.83 0.92
N SER A 81 12.78 16.13 1.22
CA SER A 81 12.31 17.17 0.30
C SER A 81 13.16 17.26 -0.96
N GLU A 82 14.50 17.13 -0.84
CA GLU A 82 15.40 17.14 -2.00
C GLU A 82 15.09 15.94 -2.91
N ARG A 83 14.97 14.74 -2.35
CA ARG A 83 14.66 13.52 -3.13
C ARG A 83 13.35 13.64 -3.90
N ILE A 84 12.27 14.09 -3.22
CA ILE A 84 10.99 14.30 -3.89
C ILE A 84 11.12 15.35 -5.00
N SER A 85 11.72 16.51 -4.70
CA SER A 85 11.85 17.59 -5.67
C SER A 85 12.65 17.18 -6.90
N SER A 86 13.77 16.48 -6.70
CA SER A 86 14.61 16.00 -7.81
C SER A 86 13.86 15.02 -8.71
N MET A 87 13.16 14.04 -8.13
CA MET A 87 12.41 13.06 -8.90
C MET A 87 11.20 13.69 -9.62
N VAL A 88 10.46 14.60 -8.96
CA VAL A 88 9.33 15.31 -9.58
C VAL A 88 9.83 16.17 -10.75
N ASN A 89 10.91 16.93 -10.56
CA ASN A 89 11.49 17.75 -11.64
C ASN A 89 11.98 16.86 -12.79
N ALA A 90 12.58 15.70 -12.50
CA ALA A 90 13.03 14.77 -13.53
C ALA A 90 11.88 14.19 -14.38
N VAL A 91 10.67 14.09 -13.82
CA VAL A 91 9.46 13.72 -14.57
C VAL A 91 8.95 14.92 -15.38
N ILE A 92 8.93 16.11 -14.80
CA ILE A 92 8.48 17.35 -15.49
C ILE A 92 9.37 17.69 -16.68
N ASP A 93 10.68 17.54 -16.51
CA ASP A 93 11.69 17.87 -17.52
C ASP A 93 11.87 16.76 -18.58
N HIS A 94 11.18 15.62 -18.43
CA HIS A 94 11.20 14.56 -19.43
C HIS A 94 10.52 15.00 -20.71
N ASP A 95 11.11 14.65 -21.87
CA ASP A 95 10.55 15.05 -23.15
C ASP A 95 9.18 14.42 -23.40
N ALA A 96 8.13 15.23 -23.39
CA ALA A 96 6.75 14.77 -23.57
C ALA A 96 6.49 14.05 -24.92
N ARG A 97 7.41 14.17 -25.89
CA ARG A 97 7.32 13.41 -27.15
C ARG A 97 7.51 11.92 -26.95
N ASP A 98 8.21 11.52 -25.90
CA ASP A 98 8.46 10.13 -25.54
C ASP A 98 7.41 9.59 -24.54
N GLY A 99 6.35 10.37 -24.27
CA GLY A 99 5.31 10.05 -23.29
C GLY A 99 5.70 10.45 -21.86
N ILE A 100 4.99 9.90 -20.89
CA ILE A 100 5.31 10.13 -19.47
C ILE A 100 6.51 9.24 -19.07
N GLY A 101 7.55 9.88 -18.56
CA GLY A 101 8.80 9.22 -18.17
C GLY A 101 9.57 10.01 -17.11
N MET A 102 10.75 9.56 -16.80
CA MET A 102 11.70 10.24 -15.93
C MET A 102 13.07 10.22 -16.60
N ASN A 103 13.76 11.36 -16.61
CA ASN A 103 15.08 11.47 -17.20
C ASN A 103 16.12 10.62 -16.45
N GLU A 104 17.05 10.03 -17.20
CA GLU A 104 18.29 9.52 -16.65
C GLU A 104 19.19 10.70 -16.20
N PRO A 105 19.94 10.59 -15.07
CA PRO A 105 20.17 9.38 -14.25
C PRO A 105 19.17 9.20 -13.09
N TYR A 106 18.14 10.04 -12.97
CA TYR A 106 17.18 10.01 -11.86
C TYR A 106 16.36 8.72 -11.83
N LEU A 107 15.97 8.21 -12.99
CA LEU A 107 15.24 6.93 -13.09
C LEU A 107 16.07 5.77 -12.53
N THR A 108 17.33 5.67 -12.96
CA THR A 108 18.25 4.64 -12.47
C THR A 108 18.48 4.75 -10.96
N ALA A 109 18.67 5.97 -10.43
CA ALA A 109 18.85 6.19 -8.99
C ALA A 109 17.58 5.84 -8.19
N MET A 110 16.40 6.17 -8.69
CA MET A 110 15.12 5.83 -8.07
C MET A 110 14.92 4.30 -8.00
N GLU A 111 15.17 3.59 -9.08
CA GLU A 111 15.02 2.11 -9.11
C GLU A 111 16.08 1.41 -8.23
N ALA A 112 17.30 1.95 -8.16
CA ALA A 112 18.33 1.45 -7.24
C ALA A 112 17.92 1.65 -5.77
N LEU A 113 17.37 2.82 -5.43
CA LEU A 113 16.86 3.12 -4.09
C LEU A 113 15.67 2.22 -3.73
N ARG A 114 14.78 1.96 -4.68
CA ARG A 114 13.68 1.01 -4.52
C ARG A 114 14.19 -0.40 -4.24
N THR A 115 15.16 -0.88 -5.01
CA THR A 115 15.78 -2.21 -4.80
C THR A 115 16.42 -2.30 -3.43
N PHE A 116 17.12 -1.26 -3.01
CA PHE A 116 17.70 -1.18 -1.67
C PHE A 116 16.65 -1.32 -0.56
N LEU A 117 15.49 -0.67 -0.70
CA LEU A 117 14.39 -0.81 0.27
C LEU A 117 13.82 -2.23 0.30
N PHE A 118 13.67 -2.87 -0.86
CA PHE A 118 13.24 -4.26 -0.91
C PHE A 118 14.18 -5.17 -0.12
N ASP A 119 15.49 -5.02 -0.29
CA ASP A 119 16.46 -5.89 0.34
C ASP A 119 16.66 -5.61 1.83
N ARG A 120 16.52 -4.34 2.26
CA ARG A 120 16.88 -3.91 3.61
C ARG A 120 15.71 -3.67 4.54
N VAL A 121 14.55 -3.33 3.99
CA VAL A 121 13.35 -2.98 4.77
C VAL A 121 12.28 -4.04 4.62
N TYR A 122 11.92 -4.42 3.38
CA TYR A 122 10.78 -5.32 3.16
C TYR A 122 11.14 -6.80 3.34
N PHE A 123 12.38 -7.21 3.07
CA PHE A 123 12.84 -8.58 3.26
C PHE A 123 13.93 -8.63 4.33
N GLY A 124 13.68 -9.31 5.46
CA GLY A 124 14.68 -9.60 6.48
C GLY A 124 14.84 -8.56 7.57
N SER A 125 13.98 -7.55 7.67
CA SER A 125 13.97 -6.63 8.80
C SER A 125 13.29 -7.23 10.04
N GLU A 126 13.61 -6.68 11.22
CA GLU A 126 12.99 -7.07 12.49
C GLU A 126 11.47 -6.83 12.49
N ALA A 127 10.98 -5.88 11.66
CA ALA A 127 9.55 -5.65 11.44
C ALA A 127 8.82 -6.90 10.91
N LYS A 128 9.51 -7.77 10.17
CA LYS A 128 8.97 -9.04 9.66
C LYS A 128 8.78 -10.12 10.74
N SER A 129 9.34 -9.94 11.92
CA SER A 129 9.16 -10.89 13.05
C SER A 129 7.70 -11.01 13.49
N GLU A 130 6.89 -10.00 13.23
CA GLU A 130 5.46 -9.96 13.58
C GLU A 130 4.54 -10.54 12.49
N ASP A 131 5.03 -10.75 11.25
CA ASP A 131 4.21 -11.23 10.11
C ASP A 131 3.46 -12.55 10.44
N GLY A 132 4.09 -13.46 11.18
CA GLY A 132 3.43 -14.70 11.63
C GLY A 132 2.22 -14.43 12.52
N LYS A 133 2.36 -13.51 13.48
CA LYS A 133 1.27 -13.13 14.39
C LYS A 133 0.14 -12.43 13.64
N VAL A 134 0.47 -11.56 12.68
CA VAL A 134 -0.53 -10.90 11.83
C VAL A 134 -1.30 -11.92 11.00
N SER A 135 -0.59 -12.89 10.40
CA SER A 135 -1.22 -13.96 9.63
C SER A 135 -2.18 -14.79 10.48
N ASP A 136 -1.78 -15.17 11.68
CA ASP A 136 -2.61 -15.92 12.63
C ASP A 136 -3.83 -15.11 13.05
N MET A 137 -3.64 -13.83 13.39
CA MET A 137 -4.73 -12.91 13.76
C MET A 137 -5.77 -12.79 12.65
N LEU A 138 -5.35 -12.52 11.42
CA LEU A 138 -6.26 -12.37 10.28
C LEU A 138 -6.96 -13.70 9.96
N THR A 139 -6.27 -14.83 10.10
CA THR A 139 -6.84 -16.17 9.91
C THR A 139 -7.95 -16.43 10.93
N HIS A 140 -7.71 -16.11 12.21
CA HIS A 140 -8.72 -16.28 13.26
C HIS A 140 -9.96 -15.40 13.00
N ILE A 141 -9.76 -14.13 12.59
CA ILE A 141 -10.86 -13.23 12.24
C ILE A 141 -11.68 -13.81 11.07
N TYR A 142 -11.00 -14.28 10.01
CA TYR A 142 -11.64 -14.89 8.85
C TYR A 142 -12.46 -16.15 9.25
N GLU A 143 -11.88 -17.05 10.04
CA GLU A 143 -12.57 -18.24 10.52
C GLU A 143 -13.77 -17.92 11.43
N TYR A 144 -13.67 -16.88 12.26
CA TYR A 144 -14.76 -16.42 13.10
C TYR A 144 -15.98 -16.06 12.26
N TYR A 145 -15.80 -15.20 11.24
CA TYR A 145 -16.91 -14.80 10.37
C TYR A 145 -17.37 -15.92 9.43
N THR A 146 -16.51 -16.85 9.09
CA THR A 146 -16.93 -18.07 8.36
C THR A 146 -17.90 -18.92 9.18
N LYS A 147 -17.66 -19.03 10.49
CA LYS A 147 -18.52 -19.79 11.41
C LYS A 147 -19.75 -19.00 11.85
N GLN A 148 -19.70 -17.68 11.82
CA GLN A 148 -20.74 -16.76 12.27
C GLN A 148 -21.01 -15.64 11.25
N PRO A 149 -21.53 -15.97 10.05
CA PRO A 149 -21.72 -14.99 8.97
C PRO A 149 -22.69 -13.86 9.33
N ASP A 150 -23.65 -14.11 10.22
CA ASP A 150 -24.60 -13.10 10.70
C ASP A 150 -23.95 -11.99 11.55
N ARG A 151 -22.72 -12.21 12.01
CA ARG A 151 -21.93 -11.20 12.72
C ARG A 151 -21.17 -10.26 11.80
N LEU A 152 -21.06 -10.59 10.51
CA LEU A 152 -20.44 -9.71 9.53
C LEU A 152 -21.26 -8.40 9.42
N PRO A 153 -20.61 -7.21 9.38
CA PRO A 153 -21.33 -5.95 9.21
C PRO A 153 -22.24 -5.96 7.98
N GLU A 154 -23.39 -5.30 8.08
CA GLU A 154 -24.48 -5.34 7.09
C GLU A 154 -23.99 -4.94 5.68
N GLU A 155 -23.12 -3.96 5.59
CA GLU A 155 -22.54 -3.46 4.34
C GLU A 155 -21.75 -4.52 3.56
N TYR A 156 -21.13 -5.50 4.26
CA TYR A 156 -20.44 -6.62 3.64
C TYR A 156 -21.36 -7.84 3.50
N ARG A 157 -22.25 -8.05 4.47
CA ARG A 157 -23.19 -9.19 4.46
C ARG A 157 -24.14 -9.16 3.27
N ARG A 158 -24.60 -8.00 2.85
CA ARG A 158 -25.48 -7.84 1.67
C ARG A 158 -24.85 -8.37 0.38
N ASN A 159 -23.52 -8.42 0.30
CA ASN A 159 -22.77 -8.89 -0.88
C ASN A 159 -22.61 -10.41 -0.92
N ILE A 160 -22.97 -11.15 0.15
CA ILE A 160 -22.79 -12.60 0.24
C ILE A 160 -23.56 -13.33 -0.86
N ALA A 161 -24.76 -12.88 -1.18
CA ALA A 161 -25.60 -13.53 -2.19
C ALA A 161 -24.98 -13.48 -3.60
N GLU A 162 -24.22 -12.44 -3.91
CA GLU A 162 -23.61 -12.24 -5.23
C GLU A 162 -22.16 -12.74 -5.27
N ASP A 163 -21.35 -12.39 -4.26
CA ASP A 163 -19.91 -12.62 -4.25
C ASP A 163 -19.49 -13.88 -3.46
N GLY A 164 -20.38 -14.40 -2.64
CA GLY A 164 -20.11 -15.47 -1.71
C GLY A 164 -19.52 -15.01 -0.38
N LEU A 165 -19.66 -15.85 0.64
CA LEU A 165 -19.24 -15.54 2.02
C LEU A 165 -17.75 -15.26 2.13
N SER A 166 -16.92 -16.09 1.51
CA SER A 166 -15.46 -15.96 1.56
C SER A 166 -14.99 -14.59 1.06
N ARG A 167 -15.53 -14.15 -0.08
CA ARG A 167 -15.17 -12.85 -0.65
C ARG A 167 -15.63 -11.68 0.21
N SER A 168 -16.85 -11.75 0.74
CA SER A 168 -17.38 -10.70 1.61
C SER A 168 -16.58 -10.55 2.91
N ILE A 169 -16.08 -11.65 3.47
CA ILE A 169 -15.19 -11.62 4.64
C ILE A 169 -13.84 -10.99 4.26
N CYS A 170 -13.26 -11.37 3.11
CA CYS A 170 -12.02 -10.79 2.64
C CYS A 170 -12.14 -9.28 2.40
N ASP A 171 -13.24 -8.81 1.83
CA ASP A 171 -13.51 -7.38 1.65
C ASP A 171 -13.55 -6.65 2.98
N TYR A 172 -14.22 -7.22 3.99
CA TYR A 172 -14.28 -6.62 5.33
C TYR A 172 -12.89 -6.52 5.96
N ILE A 173 -12.11 -7.60 5.93
CA ILE A 173 -10.76 -7.63 6.49
C ILE A 173 -9.85 -6.63 5.74
N ALA A 174 -9.93 -6.58 4.42
CA ALA A 174 -9.11 -5.69 3.60
C ALA A 174 -9.41 -4.20 3.80
N CYS A 175 -10.58 -3.85 4.31
CA CYS A 175 -10.96 -2.47 4.64
C CYS A 175 -10.58 -2.05 6.08
N MET A 176 -10.02 -2.96 6.90
CA MET A 176 -9.60 -2.63 8.26
C MET A 176 -8.30 -1.85 8.26
N THR A 177 -8.21 -0.89 9.19
CA THR A 177 -6.89 -0.38 9.61
C THR A 177 -6.24 -1.36 10.58
N ASP A 178 -4.92 -1.31 10.73
CA ASP A 178 -4.19 -2.18 11.68
C ASP A 178 -4.74 -2.07 13.10
N ARG A 179 -5.02 -0.85 13.54
CA ARG A 179 -5.58 -0.59 14.88
C ARG A 179 -6.97 -1.20 15.05
N TYR A 180 -7.79 -1.13 14.00
CA TYR A 180 -9.13 -1.71 14.05
C TYR A 180 -9.05 -3.25 14.10
N ALA A 181 -8.20 -3.84 13.28
CA ALA A 181 -8.00 -5.30 13.26
C ALA A 181 -7.51 -5.84 14.62
N LEU A 182 -6.55 -5.14 15.26
CA LEU A 182 -6.07 -5.49 16.61
C LEU A 182 -7.18 -5.38 17.65
N ALA A 183 -7.93 -4.26 17.67
CA ALA A 183 -9.03 -4.05 18.62
C ALA A 183 -10.15 -5.09 18.44
N LEU A 184 -10.49 -5.42 17.19
CA LEU A 184 -11.47 -6.46 16.88
C LEU A 184 -10.99 -7.83 17.34
N TYR A 185 -9.72 -8.17 17.12
CA TYR A 185 -9.13 -9.42 17.57
C TYR A 185 -9.19 -9.54 19.11
N GLU A 186 -8.81 -8.49 19.82
CA GLU A 186 -8.92 -8.44 21.28
C GLU A 186 -10.38 -8.64 21.74
N GLU A 187 -11.33 -7.96 21.10
CA GLU A 187 -12.75 -8.10 21.43
C GLU A 187 -13.27 -9.54 21.25
N LEU A 188 -12.86 -10.20 20.16
CA LEU A 188 -13.38 -11.52 19.79
C LEU A 188 -12.68 -12.67 20.53
N PHE A 189 -11.39 -12.56 20.83
CA PHE A 189 -10.57 -13.69 21.24
C PHE A 189 -9.89 -13.53 22.60
N VAL A 190 -9.82 -12.31 23.15
CA VAL A 190 -9.21 -12.06 24.45
C VAL A 190 -10.30 -11.91 25.53
N PRO A 191 -10.32 -12.77 26.57
CA PRO A 191 -11.29 -12.66 27.65
C PRO A 191 -11.15 -11.31 28.37
N ARG A 192 -12.27 -10.66 28.65
CA ARG A 192 -12.28 -9.44 29.47
C ARG A 192 -11.98 -9.76 30.91
N VAL A 193 -11.12 -8.94 31.53
CA VAL A 193 -10.85 -9.04 32.96
C VAL A 193 -12.11 -8.65 33.75
N TRP A 194 -12.43 -9.44 34.77
CA TRP A 194 -13.52 -9.10 35.69
C TRP A 194 -13.18 -7.79 36.41
N GLN A 195 -13.95 -6.75 36.15
CA GLN A 195 -13.90 -5.54 36.97
C GLN A 195 -14.84 -5.75 38.16
N LEU A 196 -14.28 -5.93 39.35
CA LEU A 196 -15.06 -5.72 40.58
C LEU A 196 -15.45 -4.26 40.62
N LYS A 197 -16.78 -3.99 40.61
CA LYS A 197 -17.32 -2.65 40.89
C LYS A 197 -17.13 -2.31 42.35
#